data_9b7c536cc7bcdbe15fef1e18f63dd01c
#
_entry.id   9b7c536cc7bcdbe15fef1e18f63dd01c
#
_cell.length_a   1.000
_cell.length_b   1.000
_cell.length_c   1.000
_cell.angle_alpha   90.00
_cell.angle_beta   90.00
_cell.angle_gamma   90.00
#
_symmetry.space_group_name_H-M   'P 1'
#
loop_
_entity.id
_entity.type
_entity.pdbx_description
1 polymer ?
#
loop_
_entity_poly.entity_id
_entity_poly.type
_entity_poly.pdbx_seq_one_letter_code
_entity_poly.pdbx_strand_id
1 'polypeptide(L)'
;ATFKHMTDYMGFQSLLTDEEKMVREAARDFVNAEVLPIIEKHAQAMTFPNHLIPMMGELGFYGPSLPEEYGCAGLSSVAYGILMYELERGDSGLRSFASVQGSLVMWPIFAYGSEEQKRHWLPLLASGKKVGCFGLTEPDFGSNPGGMLTKAVKEPGGKWRLNGTKMWITNGSVSDLAIVWAQTDDGIR
;
A
#
# COMPACT_ATOMS: atom_id res chain seq x y z
N ALA A 1 18.39 -20.93 7.92
CA ALA A 1 17.53 -22.05 7.50
C ALA A 1 16.60 -21.55 6.39
N THR A 2 16.84 -22.00 5.17
CA THR A 2 16.00 -21.65 4.02
C THR A 2 14.71 -22.46 4.10
N PHE A 3 13.60 -21.85 4.43
CA PHE A 3 12.26 -22.44 4.30
C PHE A 3 11.92 -22.61 2.81
N LYS A 4 12.54 -23.56 2.14
CA LYS A 4 12.36 -23.79 0.70
C LYS A 4 10.95 -24.31 0.32
N HIS A 5 10.27 -24.95 1.24
CA HIS A 5 8.90 -25.48 1.02
C HIS A 5 8.10 -25.41 2.33
N MET A 6 7.15 -24.50 2.42
CA MET A 6 6.09 -24.65 3.41
C MET A 6 5.16 -25.76 2.93
N THR A 7 4.91 -26.75 3.77
CA THR A 7 3.95 -27.82 3.48
C THR A 7 2.55 -27.24 3.42
N ASP A 8 1.90 -27.36 2.28
CA ASP A 8 0.49 -26.95 2.12
C ASP A 8 -0.42 -28.05 2.66
N TYR A 9 -0.64 -28.04 3.97
CA TYR A 9 -1.47 -29.02 4.67
C TYR A 9 -2.94 -29.01 4.23
N MET A 10 -3.42 -27.89 3.70
CA MET A 10 -4.81 -27.71 3.30
C MET A 10 -5.04 -27.89 1.80
N GLY A 11 -3.99 -28.14 1.03
CA GLY A 11 -4.09 -28.25 -0.43
C GLY A 11 -4.53 -26.96 -1.12
N PHE A 12 -4.29 -25.80 -0.48
CA PHE A 12 -4.71 -24.49 -0.95
C PHE A 12 -4.21 -24.20 -2.38
N GLN A 13 -3.03 -24.66 -2.70
CA GLN A 13 -2.43 -24.48 -4.02
C GLN A 13 -3.25 -25.08 -5.17
N SER A 14 -4.02 -26.15 -4.89
CA SER A 14 -4.88 -26.80 -5.89
C SER A 14 -6.12 -25.96 -6.27
N LEU A 15 -6.46 -24.96 -5.45
CA LEU A 15 -7.58 -24.05 -5.67
C LEU A 15 -7.21 -22.84 -6.53
N LEU A 16 -5.91 -22.58 -6.72
CA LEU A 16 -5.42 -21.43 -7.46
C LEU A 16 -5.48 -21.65 -8.96
N THR A 17 -5.87 -20.59 -9.68
CA THR A 17 -5.71 -20.53 -11.14
C THR A 17 -4.23 -20.49 -11.52
N ASP A 18 -3.93 -20.69 -12.79
CA ASP A 18 -2.54 -20.64 -13.27
C ASP A 18 -1.97 -19.22 -13.18
N GLU A 19 -2.78 -18.18 -13.41
CA GLU A 19 -2.41 -16.79 -13.20
C GLU A 19 -2.04 -16.52 -11.72
N GLU A 20 -2.86 -16.95 -10.77
CA GLU A 20 -2.62 -16.81 -9.35
C GLU A 20 -1.36 -17.54 -8.88
N LYS A 21 -1.07 -18.70 -9.46
CA LYS A 21 0.19 -19.43 -9.23
C LYS A 21 1.38 -18.63 -9.75
N MET A 22 1.28 -18.04 -10.95
CA MET A 22 2.35 -17.19 -11.52
C MET A 22 2.62 -15.96 -10.64
N VAL A 23 1.57 -15.28 -10.17
CA VAL A 23 1.70 -14.15 -9.24
C VAL A 23 2.42 -14.57 -7.96
N ARG A 24 2.04 -15.72 -7.39
CA ARG A 24 2.68 -16.26 -6.19
C ARG A 24 4.17 -16.56 -6.43
N GLU A 25 4.50 -17.21 -7.54
CA GLU A 25 5.88 -17.56 -7.88
C GLU A 25 6.74 -16.31 -8.06
N ALA A 26 6.26 -15.32 -8.83
CA ALA A 26 6.95 -14.05 -9.03
C ALA A 26 7.20 -13.31 -7.70
N ALA A 27 6.17 -13.22 -6.84
CA ALA A 27 6.30 -12.59 -5.53
C ALA A 27 7.27 -13.36 -4.61
N ARG A 28 7.21 -14.69 -4.62
CA ARG A 28 8.10 -15.56 -3.84
C ARG A 28 9.55 -15.43 -4.27
N ASP A 29 9.80 -15.41 -5.57
CA ASP A 29 11.15 -15.28 -6.12
C ASP A 29 11.74 -13.92 -5.77
N PHE A 30 10.97 -12.85 -5.92
CA PHE A 30 11.36 -11.51 -5.47
C PHE A 30 11.71 -11.49 -3.97
N VAL A 31 10.86 -12.04 -3.12
CA VAL A 31 11.08 -12.08 -1.68
C VAL A 31 12.35 -12.87 -1.33
N ASN A 32 12.55 -14.02 -1.98
CA ASN A 32 13.74 -14.85 -1.73
C ASN A 32 15.04 -14.20 -2.20
N ALA A 33 15.02 -13.54 -3.35
CA ALA A 33 16.20 -12.94 -3.97
C ALA A 33 16.55 -11.58 -3.38
N GLU A 34 15.57 -10.72 -3.18
CA GLU A 34 15.80 -9.30 -2.90
C GLU A 34 15.50 -8.91 -1.44
N VAL A 35 14.57 -9.59 -0.77
CA VAL A 35 14.13 -9.20 0.58
C VAL A 35 14.88 -9.97 1.66
N LEU A 36 14.77 -11.29 1.67
CA LEU A 36 15.32 -12.13 2.75
C LEU A 36 16.83 -11.94 3.00
N PRO A 37 17.68 -11.71 1.99
CA PRO A 37 19.12 -11.52 2.24
C PRO A 37 19.49 -10.24 2.99
N ILE A 38 18.60 -9.23 2.99
CA ILE A 38 18.93 -7.89 3.49
C ILE A 38 18.09 -7.44 4.66
N ILE A 39 16.87 -8.00 4.82
CA ILE A 39 15.85 -7.42 5.71
C ILE A 39 16.26 -7.44 7.18
N GLU A 40 16.96 -8.45 7.64
CA GLU A 40 17.47 -8.53 9.01
C GLU A 40 18.37 -7.33 9.35
N LYS A 41 19.27 -6.96 8.43
CA LYS A 41 20.18 -5.82 8.62
C LYS A 41 19.41 -4.49 8.67
N HIS A 42 18.40 -4.35 7.81
CA HIS A 42 17.53 -3.16 7.83
C HIS A 42 16.72 -3.07 9.12
N ALA A 43 16.17 -4.18 9.60
CA ALA A 43 15.45 -4.23 10.86
C ALA A 43 16.34 -3.85 12.07
N GLN A 44 17.55 -4.40 12.15
CA GLN A 44 18.52 -4.06 13.20
C GLN A 44 18.96 -2.60 13.14
N ALA A 45 19.14 -2.04 11.94
CA ALA A 45 19.52 -0.65 11.73
C ALA A 45 18.35 0.35 11.83
N MET A 46 17.11 -0.13 12.02
CA MET A 46 15.87 0.68 12.00
C MET A 46 15.75 1.51 10.72
N THR A 47 16.07 0.91 9.56
CA THR A 47 16.00 1.54 8.24
C THR A 47 15.06 0.77 7.31
N PHE A 48 14.49 1.46 6.32
CA PHE A 48 13.68 0.84 5.28
C PHE A 48 14.49 0.65 3.98
N PRO A 49 14.37 -0.48 3.28
CA PRO A 49 15.09 -0.76 2.03
C PRO A 49 14.46 -0.03 0.83
N ASN A 50 14.63 1.29 0.76
CA ASN A 50 13.98 2.16 -0.24
C ASN A 50 14.22 1.74 -1.70
N HIS A 51 15.32 1.05 -1.99
CA HIS A 51 15.62 0.56 -3.33
C HIS A 51 14.63 -0.52 -3.82
N LEU A 52 13.92 -1.20 -2.90
CA LEU A 52 12.88 -2.16 -3.25
C LEU A 52 11.59 -1.48 -3.77
N ILE A 53 11.39 -0.19 -3.49
CA ILE A 53 10.15 0.52 -3.88
C ILE A 53 9.94 0.49 -5.40
N PRO A 54 10.89 0.95 -6.24
CA PRO A 54 10.71 0.88 -7.68
C PRO A 54 10.64 -0.57 -8.20
N MET A 55 11.38 -1.50 -7.62
CA MET A 55 11.36 -2.91 -8.03
C MET A 55 9.97 -3.54 -7.84
N MET A 56 9.32 -3.27 -6.71
CA MET A 56 7.94 -3.72 -6.48
C MET A 56 6.95 -3.07 -7.45
N GLY A 57 7.19 -1.81 -7.84
CA GLY A 57 6.40 -1.12 -8.85
C GLY A 57 6.53 -1.76 -10.24
N GLU A 58 7.75 -2.09 -10.66
CA GLU A 58 8.03 -2.80 -11.92
C GLU A 58 7.37 -4.18 -11.99
N LEU A 59 7.24 -4.85 -10.85
CA LEU A 59 6.55 -6.14 -10.74
C LEU A 59 5.03 -6.02 -10.59
N GLY A 60 4.46 -4.80 -10.60
CA GLY A 60 3.03 -4.57 -10.48
C GLY A 60 2.45 -4.86 -9.10
N PHE A 61 3.25 -4.75 -8.03
CA PHE A 61 2.83 -5.09 -6.66
C PHE A 61 1.97 -4.00 -5.99
N TYR A 62 1.88 -2.81 -6.59
CA TYR A 62 1.07 -1.71 -6.05
C TYR A 62 -0.28 -1.61 -6.76
N GLY A 63 -1.36 -1.73 -5.99
CA GLY A 63 -2.71 -1.69 -6.52
C GLY A 63 -3.01 -2.75 -7.58
N PRO A 64 -2.57 -4.01 -7.41
CA PRO A 64 -2.61 -5.01 -8.48
C PRO A 64 -4.04 -5.32 -8.96
N SER A 65 -5.06 -5.05 -8.15
CA SER A 65 -6.48 -5.25 -8.52
C SER A 65 -7.14 -4.03 -9.18
N LEU A 66 -6.41 -2.93 -9.35
CA LEU A 66 -6.91 -1.76 -10.07
C LEU A 66 -6.77 -1.94 -11.59
N PRO A 67 -7.57 -1.20 -12.41
CA PRO A 67 -7.59 -1.37 -13.86
C PRO A 67 -6.25 -1.08 -14.55
N GLU A 68 -5.97 -1.81 -15.62
CA GLU A 68 -4.77 -1.67 -16.45
C GLU A 68 -4.62 -0.28 -17.08
N GLU A 69 -5.74 0.40 -17.37
CA GLU A 69 -5.74 1.75 -17.94
C GLU A 69 -5.04 2.80 -17.07
N TYR A 70 -4.85 2.49 -15.78
CA TYR A 70 -4.10 3.33 -14.83
C TYR A 70 -2.70 2.79 -14.51
N GLY A 71 -2.20 1.84 -15.31
CA GLY A 71 -0.87 1.25 -15.14
C GLY A 71 -0.79 0.18 -14.05
N CYS A 72 -1.93 -0.36 -13.63
CA CYS A 72 -2.04 -1.46 -12.67
C CYS A 72 -2.20 -2.81 -13.40
N ALA A 73 -2.26 -3.92 -12.65
CA ALA A 73 -2.24 -5.25 -13.27
C ALA A 73 -3.63 -5.87 -13.53
N GLY A 74 -4.72 -5.30 -13.01
CA GLY A 74 -6.09 -5.79 -13.22
C GLY A 74 -6.38 -7.17 -12.62
N LEU A 75 -5.61 -7.61 -11.62
CA LEU A 75 -5.65 -8.95 -11.06
C LEU A 75 -6.85 -9.18 -10.12
N SER A 76 -7.13 -10.46 -9.84
CA SER A 76 -8.15 -10.88 -8.88
C SER A 76 -7.79 -10.47 -7.45
N SER A 77 -8.81 -10.39 -6.57
CA SER A 77 -8.59 -10.17 -5.13
C SER A 77 -7.85 -11.35 -4.49
N VAL A 78 -7.94 -12.55 -5.05
CA VAL A 78 -7.19 -13.73 -4.59
C VAL A 78 -5.71 -13.55 -4.92
N ALA A 79 -5.38 -13.13 -6.14
CA ALA A 79 -4.01 -12.83 -6.54
C ALA A 79 -3.40 -11.72 -5.65
N TYR A 80 -4.16 -10.67 -5.34
CA TYR A 80 -3.74 -9.65 -4.37
C TYR A 80 -3.43 -10.25 -2.98
N GLY A 81 -4.31 -11.09 -2.45
CA GLY A 81 -4.10 -11.76 -1.16
C GLY A 81 -2.85 -12.63 -1.14
N ILE A 82 -2.60 -13.36 -2.23
CA ILE A 82 -1.42 -14.22 -2.40
C ILE A 82 -0.13 -13.37 -2.45
N LEU A 83 -0.14 -12.28 -3.19
CA LEU A 83 0.96 -11.33 -3.24
C LEU A 83 1.29 -10.80 -1.84
N MET A 84 0.28 -10.35 -1.09
CA MET A 84 0.46 -9.86 0.28
C MET A 84 0.98 -10.95 1.21
N TYR A 85 0.55 -12.20 1.05
CA TYR A 85 1.04 -13.35 1.81
C TYR A 85 2.55 -13.59 1.58
N GLU A 86 3.01 -13.55 0.34
CA GLU A 86 4.45 -13.74 0.04
C GLU A 86 5.30 -12.56 0.54
N LEU A 87 4.83 -11.32 0.42
CA LEU A 87 5.50 -10.15 1.00
C LEU A 87 5.57 -10.24 2.54
N GLU A 88 4.48 -10.63 3.21
CA GLU A 88 4.44 -10.85 4.67
C GLU A 88 5.44 -11.91 5.12
N ARG A 89 5.60 -12.98 4.33
CA ARG A 89 6.62 -14.01 4.60
C ARG A 89 8.03 -13.44 4.59
N GLY A 90 8.28 -12.43 3.78
CA GLY A 90 9.55 -11.70 3.72
C GLY A 90 9.72 -10.74 4.88
N ASP A 91 8.78 -9.82 5.01
CA ASP A 91 8.79 -8.77 6.03
C ASP A 91 7.41 -8.10 6.15
N SER A 92 6.89 -8.00 7.38
CA SER A 92 5.61 -7.35 7.66
C SER A 92 5.61 -5.85 7.33
N GLY A 93 6.73 -5.16 7.50
CA GLY A 93 6.87 -3.76 7.18
C GLY A 93 6.78 -3.52 5.66
N LEU A 94 7.42 -4.38 4.87
CA LEU A 94 7.36 -4.32 3.42
C LEU A 94 5.95 -4.62 2.90
N ARG A 95 5.29 -5.64 3.44
CA ARG A 95 3.89 -5.93 3.11
C ARG A 95 2.98 -4.76 3.49
N SER A 96 3.18 -4.17 4.66
CA SER A 96 2.43 -3.00 5.12
C SER A 96 2.63 -1.81 4.18
N PHE A 97 3.87 -1.55 3.75
CA PHE A 97 4.18 -0.53 2.74
C PHE A 97 3.35 -0.73 1.47
N ALA A 98 3.38 -1.94 0.88
CA ALA A 98 2.67 -2.26 -0.36
C ALA A 98 1.15 -2.15 -0.19
N SER A 99 0.60 -2.61 0.94
CA SER A 99 -0.85 -2.57 1.19
C SER A 99 -1.36 -1.14 1.42
N VAL A 100 -0.58 -0.28 2.09
CA VAL A 100 -0.94 1.14 2.23
C VAL A 100 -0.93 1.82 0.88
N GLN A 101 0.13 1.62 0.09
CA GLN A 101 0.23 2.18 -1.25
C GLN A 101 -0.98 1.81 -2.12
N GLY A 102 -1.29 0.51 -2.24
CA GLY A 102 -2.35 0.01 -3.11
C GLY A 102 -3.76 0.25 -2.56
N SER A 103 -4.02 -0.20 -1.32
CA SER A 103 -5.39 -0.26 -0.78
C SER A 103 -5.84 1.03 -0.11
N LEU A 104 -4.93 1.74 0.58
CA LEU A 104 -5.31 2.92 1.36
C LEU A 104 -5.03 4.23 0.62
N VAL A 105 -4.19 4.22 -0.42
CA VAL A 105 -3.87 5.41 -1.22
C VAL A 105 -4.45 5.30 -2.63
N MET A 106 -4.04 4.30 -3.40
CA MET A 106 -4.47 4.18 -4.80
C MET A 106 -5.96 3.88 -4.92
N TRP A 107 -6.50 3.00 -4.07
CA TRP A 107 -7.91 2.65 -4.15
C TRP A 107 -8.85 3.85 -3.86
N PRO A 108 -8.68 4.67 -2.82
CA PRO A 108 -9.49 5.88 -2.63
C PRO A 108 -9.38 6.88 -3.79
N ILE A 109 -8.19 7.06 -4.37
CA ILE A 109 -8.03 7.91 -5.56
C ILE A 109 -8.85 7.33 -6.73
N PHE A 110 -8.79 6.01 -6.94
CA PHE A 110 -9.57 5.34 -7.98
C PHE A 110 -11.08 5.46 -7.73
N ALA A 111 -11.54 5.24 -6.50
CA ALA A 111 -12.98 5.21 -6.18
C ALA A 111 -13.62 6.60 -6.14
N TYR A 112 -12.88 7.61 -5.68
CA TYR A 112 -13.46 8.93 -5.34
C TYR A 112 -12.78 10.11 -6.02
N GLY A 113 -11.61 9.92 -6.62
CA GLY A 113 -10.88 10.96 -7.32
C GLY A 113 -11.55 11.37 -8.64
N SER A 114 -11.30 12.59 -9.10
CA SER A 114 -11.64 12.99 -10.47
C SER A 114 -10.82 12.20 -11.50
N GLU A 115 -11.31 12.13 -12.74
CA GLU A 115 -10.58 11.43 -13.79
C GLU A 115 -9.17 12.02 -14.02
N GLU A 116 -9.03 13.34 -13.88
CA GLU A 116 -7.74 14.02 -13.92
C GLU A 116 -6.80 13.53 -12.81
N GLN A 117 -7.29 13.42 -11.58
CA GLN A 117 -6.53 12.90 -10.45
C GLN A 117 -6.12 11.44 -10.65
N LYS A 118 -7.02 10.59 -11.15
CA LYS A 118 -6.74 9.18 -11.43
C LYS A 118 -5.62 9.04 -12.45
N ARG A 119 -5.75 9.72 -13.59
CA ARG A 119 -4.75 9.65 -14.69
C ARG A 119 -3.41 10.25 -14.30
N HIS A 120 -3.39 11.21 -13.39
CA HIS A 120 -2.15 11.80 -12.90
C HIS A 120 -1.47 10.92 -11.85
N TRP A 121 -2.20 10.51 -10.81
CA TRP A 121 -1.60 9.89 -9.65
C TRP A 121 -1.43 8.37 -9.76
N LEU A 122 -2.42 7.64 -10.28
CA LEU A 122 -2.38 6.18 -10.26
C LEU A 122 -1.18 5.58 -10.99
N PRO A 123 -0.78 6.03 -12.19
CA PRO A 123 0.40 5.49 -12.85
C PRO A 123 1.72 5.78 -12.11
N LEU A 124 1.81 6.93 -11.45
CA LEU A 124 2.99 7.30 -10.66
C LEU A 124 3.12 6.46 -9.40
N LEU A 125 1.99 6.17 -8.75
CA LEU A 125 1.90 5.32 -7.57
C LEU A 125 2.12 3.84 -7.93
N ALA A 126 1.51 3.36 -9.00
CA ALA A 126 1.65 1.99 -9.48
C ALA A 126 3.11 1.64 -9.82
N SER A 127 3.83 2.56 -10.43
CA SER A 127 5.25 2.38 -10.76
C SER A 127 6.22 2.59 -9.60
N GLY A 128 5.73 2.98 -8.42
CA GLY A 128 6.58 3.31 -7.27
C GLY A 128 7.39 4.61 -7.42
N LYS A 129 7.15 5.42 -8.47
CA LYS A 129 7.78 6.75 -8.65
C LYS A 129 7.30 7.76 -7.63
N LYS A 130 6.11 7.55 -7.11
CA LYS A 130 5.52 8.32 -6.01
C LYS A 130 5.01 7.38 -4.94
N VAL A 131 5.14 7.79 -3.70
CA VAL A 131 4.71 7.05 -2.52
C VAL A 131 3.60 7.83 -1.84
N GLY A 132 2.57 7.10 -1.41
CA GLY A 132 1.48 7.67 -0.65
C GLY A 132 1.41 7.14 0.78
N CYS A 133 0.79 7.93 1.66
CA CYS A 133 0.44 7.52 3.01
C CYS A 133 -1.02 7.81 3.32
N PHE A 134 -1.51 7.24 4.44
CA PHE A 134 -2.92 7.32 4.82
C PHE A 134 -3.04 7.86 6.25
N GLY A 135 -3.47 9.10 6.39
CA GLY A 135 -3.59 9.84 7.64
C GLY A 135 -5.00 9.75 8.24
N LEU A 136 -5.31 8.65 8.94
CA LEU A 136 -6.56 8.47 9.67
C LEU A 136 -6.35 8.59 11.17
N THR A 137 -5.50 7.75 11.75
CA THR A 137 -5.27 7.60 13.19
C THR A 137 -4.71 8.89 13.81
N GLU A 138 -5.21 9.23 14.99
CA GLU A 138 -4.74 10.34 15.83
C GLU A 138 -4.27 9.83 17.19
N PRO A 139 -3.52 10.62 17.97
CA PRO A 139 -3.02 10.20 19.27
C PRO A 139 -4.09 9.59 20.19
N ASP A 140 -5.28 10.22 20.25
CA ASP A 140 -6.38 9.80 21.12
C ASP A 140 -7.49 9.03 20.39
N PHE A 141 -7.40 8.90 19.05
CA PHE A 141 -8.46 8.31 18.22
C PHE A 141 -7.89 7.25 17.27
N GLY A 142 -7.64 6.06 17.80
CA GLY A 142 -7.27 4.85 17.04
C GLY A 142 -8.50 4.04 16.63
N SER A 143 -9.04 3.24 17.55
CA SER A 143 -10.22 2.39 17.29
C SER A 143 -11.53 3.15 17.11
N ASN A 144 -11.57 4.41 17.48
CA ASN A 144 -12.72 5.31 17.25
C ASN A 144 -12.32 6.50 16.36
N PRO A 145 -12.11 6.31 15.06
CA PRO A 145 -11.74 7.41 14.17
C PRO A 145 -12.85 8.45 13.99
N GLY A 146 -14.09 8.12 14.32
CA GLY A 146 -15.20 9.08 14.33
C GLY A 146 -15.03 10.25 15.30
N GLY A 147 -14.17 10.08 16.32
CA GLY A 147 -13.85 11.14 17.28
C GLY A 147 -12.71 12.05 16.87
N MET A 148 -12.10 11.87 15.68
CA MET A 148 -10.93 12.62 15.25
C MET A 148 -11.06 14.13 15.43
N LEU A 149 -9.95 14.78 15.73
CA LEU A 149 -9.85 16.22 15.97
C LEU A 149 -9.29 17.01 14.80
N THR A 150 -8.59 16.36 13.85
CA THR A 150 -8.09 17.03 12.65
C THR A 150 -9.23 17.66 11.87
N LYS A 151 -9.11 18.94 11.57
CA LYS A 151 -10.12 19.75 10.87
C LYS A 151 -9.61 20.18 9.50
N ALA A 152 -10.53 20.19 8.53
CA ALA A 152 -10.34 20.78 7.22
C ALA A 152 -11.35 21.91 7.02
N VAL A 153 -10.87 23.12 6.79
CA VAL A 153 -11.67 24.33 6.59
C VAL A 153 -11.46 24.84 5.18
N LYS A 154 -12.56 25.09 4.44
CA LYS A 154 -12.50 25.71 3.13
C LYS A 154 -11.97 27.14 3.23
N GLU A 155 -11.08 27.48 2.31
CA GLU A 155 -10.55 28.82 2.15
C GLU A 155 -10.90 29.40 0.76
N PRO A 156 -10.78 30.71 0.58
CA PRO A 156 -10.97 31.33 -0.73
C PRO A 156 -10.07 30.70 -1.80
N GLY A 157 -10.58 30.59 -3.02
CA GLY A 157 -9.83 30.02 -4.15
C GLY A 157 -9.82 28.48 -4.21
N GLY A 158 -10.76 27.80 -3.52
CA GLY A 158 -10.95 26.35 -3.58
C GLY A 158 -9.90 25.57 -2.80
N LYS A 159 -9.15 26.21 -1.93
CA LYS A 159 -8.16 25.59 -1.05
C LYS A 159 -8.81 25.08 0.24
N TRP A 160 -8.11 24.15 0.90
CA TRP A 160 -8.47 23.67 2.22
C TRP A 160 -7.29 23.87 3.17
N ARG A 161 -7.59 24.33 4.36
CA ARG A 161 -6.62 24.40 5.46
C ARG A 161 -6.86 23.22 6.40
N LEU A 162 -5.86 22.34 6.51
CA LEU A 162 -5.83 21.24 7.45
C LEU A 162 -5.15 21.69 8.74
N ASN A 163 -5.72 21.32 9.90
CA ASN A 163 -5.14 21.54 11.22
C ASN A 163 -5.44 20.35 12.11
N GLY A 164 -4.38 19.70 12.62
CA GLY A 164 -4.48 18.51 13.46
C GLY A 164 -3.18 17.72 13.47
N THR A 165 -3.23 16.56 14.12
CA THR A 165 -2.08 15.65 14.22
C THR A 165 -2.53 14.23 13.90
N LYS A 166 -1.77 13.54 13.05
CA LYS A 166 -1.94 12.12 12.77
C LYS A 166 -0.78 11.33 13.38
N MET A 167 -1.04 10.06 13.75
CA MET A 167 -0.07 9.22 14.45
C MET A 167 0.01 7.83 13.80
N TRP A 168 1.18 7.21 13.85
CA TRP A 168 1.46 5.86 13.33
C TRP A 168 1.19 5.71 11.84
N ILE A 169 1.57 6.72 11.05
CA ILE A 169 1.29 6.75 9.61
C ILE A 169 2.36 5.99 8.84
N THR A 170 2.01 4.78 8.42
CA THR A 170 2.85 3.97 7.52
C THR A 170 3.18 4.76 6.26
N ASN A 171 4.42 4.71 5.80
CA ASN A 171 4.98 5.47 4.69
C ASN A 171 5.11 6.99 4.96
N GLY A 172 4.67 7.52 6.10
CA GLY A 172 4.63 8.97 6.35
C GLY A 172 5.97 9.69 6.21
N SER A 173 7.09 9.02 6.49
CA SER A 173 8.43 9.60 6.38
C SER A 173 9.01 9.62 4.96
N VAL A 174 8.40 8.89 4.02
CA VAL A 174 8.89 8.73 2.63
C VAL A 174 7.83 9.10 1.59
N SER A 175 6.64 9.54 2.01
CA SER A 175 5.52 9.81 1.12
C SER A 175 5.64 11.15 0.39
N ASP A 176 5.20 11.15 -0.87
CA ASP A 176 5.04 12.33 -1.72
C ASP A 176 3.63 12.94 -1.59
N LEU A 177 2.63 12.12 -1.23
CA LEU A 177 1.26 12.56 -1.01
C LEU A 177 0.61 11.80 0.14
N ALA A 178 -0.46 12.38 0.68
CA ALA A 178 -1.22 11.77 1.76
C ALA A 178 -2.73 11.81 1.48
N ILE A 179 -3.42 10.70 1.74
CA ILE A 179 -4.87 10.67 1.92
C ILE A 179 -5.13 11.02 3.38
N VAL A 180 -5.76 12.14 3.64
CA VAL A 180 -5.97 12.64 5.01
C VAL A 180 -7.46 12.73 5.31
N TRP A 181 -7.90 12.07 6.37
CA TRP A 181 -9.25 12.17 6.89
C TRP A 181 -9.33 13.31 7.90
N ALA A 182 -10.35 14.17 7.75
CA ALA A 182 -10.54 15.33 8.59
C ALA A 182 -12.03 15.65 8.80
N GLN A 183 -12.34 16.32 9.91
CA GLN A 183 -13.64 16.89 10.17
C GLN A 183 -13.86 18.11 9.27
N THR A 184 -14.97 18.15 8.56
CA THR A 184 -15.46 19.30 7.80
C THR A 184 -16.85 19.71 8.29
N ASP A 185 -17.39 20.80 7.77
CA ASP A 185 -18.78 21.23 8.08
C ASP A 185 -19.81 20.18 7.61
N ASP A 186 -19.47 19.35 6.61
CA ASP A 186 -20.30 18.28 6.06
C ASP A 186 -19.98 16.89 6.67
N GLY A 187 -19.26 16.84 7.79
CA GLY A 187 -18.81 15.62 8.45
C GLY A 187 -17.37 15.22 8.07
N ILE A 188 -17.00 13.99 8.40
CA ILE A 188 -15.66 13.46 8.08
C ILE A 188 -15.53 13.21 6.58
N ARG A 189 -14.49 13.73 5.99
CA ARG A 189 -14.13 13.56 4.59
C ARG A 189 -12.64 13.18 4.49
#